data_d381b7fadf28c1d628205df1ee3cdddd
#
_entry.id   d381b7fadf28c1d628205df1ee3cdddd
#
_cell.length_a   1.000
_cell.length_b   1.000
_cell.length_c   1.000
_cell.angle_alpha   90.00
_cell.angle_beta   90.00
_cell.angle_gamma   90.00
#
_symmetry.space_group_name_H-M   'P 1'
#
loop_
_entity.id
_entity.type
_entity.pdbx_description
1 polymer ?
#
loop_
_entity_poly.entity_id
_entity_poly.type
_entity_poly.pdbx_seq_one_letter_code
_entity_poly.pdbx_strand_id
1 'polypeptide(L)'
;ASSAASDVYKRQLLSQRTEIIMEFIKIILTSVGSIIALFFSTKIIGNKQMSELSMFDYINGITIGSIAAEMATSLDGKFYYPLTAIVIYTVIMWFISYLTEKNIKLRRFFTGRSIILMQGGKIYQKNFKTSKIDINDFLVQCRINGFFTLDDVDTAILEQNGKISFLPKVQARPVNVQDMNITAKQEKLSFTVVLDGHIMEENLKFSGNNKKWLENELQKQKIGNVKDVFIALCDDNNTLSVYKKTDDSPKNDPFQ
;
A
#
# COMPACT_ATOMS: atom_id res chain seq x y z
N ALA A 1 -63.21 -1.98 -26.22
CA ALA A 1 -62.57 -1.12 -25.19
C ALA A 1 -61.58 -1.90 -24.32
N SER A 2 -61.84 -3.15 -23.99
CA SER A 2 -60.97 -3.99 -23.13
C SER A 2 -59.60 -4.33 -23.77
N SER A 3 -59.56 -4.58 -25.09
CA SER A 3 -58.29 -4.93 -25.80
C SER A 3 -57.32 -3.76 -25.89
N ALA A 4 -57.81 -2.56 -26.20
CA ALA A 4 -56.99 -1.38 -26.32
C ALA A 4 -56.35 -0.98 -24.96
N ALA A 5 -57.09 -1.13 -23.85
CA ALA A 5 -56.58 -0.87 -22.51
C ALA A 5 -55.47 -1.90 -22.10
N SER A 6 -55.64 -3.18 -22.47
CA SER A 6 -54.62 -4.20 -22.25
C SER A 6 -53.34 -3.93 -23.02
N ASP A 7 -53.44 -3.43 -24.26
CA ASP A 7 -52.24 -3.12 -25.08
C ASP A 7 -51.47 -1.87 -24.57
N VAL A 8 -52.18 -0.87 -24.08
CA VAL A 8 -51.61 0.30 -23.44
C VAL A 8 -50.85 -0.13 -22.17
N TYR A 9 -51.46 -0.97 -21.34
CA TYR A 9 -50.83 -1.45 -20.12
C TYR A 9 -49.56 -2.29 -20.39
N LYS A 10 -49.61 -3.18 -21.39
CA LYS A 10 -48.42 -3.94 -21.82
C LYS A 10 -47.29 -3.05 -22.32
N ARG A 11 -47.60 -2.02 -23.11
CA ARG A 11 -46.58 -1.05 -23.58
C ARG A 11 -45.98 -0.27 -22.44
N GLN A 12 -46.72 0.14 -21.42
CA GLN A 12 -46.22 0.80 -20.23
C GLN A 12 -45.29 -0.11 -19.43
N LEU A 13 -45.67 -1.37 -19.24
CA LEU A 13 -44.80 -2.36 -18.55
C LEU A 13 -43.49 -2.62 -19.30
N LEU A 14 -43.55 -2.71 -20.64
CA LEU A 14 -42.35 -2.87 -21.47
C LEU A 14 -41.44 -1.62 -21.40
N SER A 15 -42.02 -0.41 -21.43
CA SER A 15 -41.30 0.85 -21.28
C SER A 15 -40.58 0.91 -19.92
N GLN A 16 -41.26 0.62 -18.82
CA GLN A 16 -40.67 0.58 -17.47
C GLN A 16 -39.55 -0.44 -17.35
N ARG A 17 -39.73 -1.64 -17.91
CA ARG A 17 -38.66 -2.65 -17.92
C ARG A 17 -37.42 -2.17 -18.70
N THR A 18 -37.62 -1.51 -19.82
CA THR A 18 -36.53 -0.98 -20.64
C THR A 18 -35.78 0.14 -19.91
N GLU A 19 -36.49 1.03 -19.23
CA GLU A 19 -35.92 2.09 -18.41
C GLU A 19 -35.06 1.51 -17.28
N ILE A 20 -35.58 0.53 -16.52
CA ILE A 20 -34.85 -0.14 -15.46
C ILE A 20 -33.58 -0.80 -16.00
N ILE A 21 -33.65 -1.52 -17.12
CA ILE A 21 -32.48 -2.16 -17.73
C ILE A 21 -31.44 -1.11 -18.15
N MET A 22 -31.88 0.01 -18.72
CA MET A 22 -31.00 1.11 -19.12
C MET A 22 -30.31 1.76 -17.92
N GLU A 23 -31.02 1.93 -16.79
CA GLU A 23 -30.44 2.43 -15.54
C GLU A 23 -29.37 1.47 -14.99
N PHE A 24 -29.62 0.17 -14.97
CA PHE A 24 -28.62 -0.84 -14.57
C PHE A 24 -27.37 -0.77 -15.46
N ILE A 25 -27.53 -0.67 -16.76
CA ILE A 25 -26.41 -0.56 -17.69
C ILE A 25 -25.61 0.74 -17.43
N LYS A 26 -26.30 1.85 -17.19
CA LYS A 26 -25.64 3.13 -16.83
C LYS A 26 -24.82 2.99 -15.54
N ILE A 27 -25.40 2.40 -14.48
CA ILE A 27 -24.68 2.18 -13.21
C ILE A 27 -23.42 1.33 -13.43
N ILE A 28 -23.52 0.27 -14.22
CA ILE A 28 -22.35 -0.59 -14.51
C ILE A 28 -21.27 0.23 -15.22
N LEU A 29 -21.62 0.99 -16.25
CA LEU A 29 -20.68 1.79 -17.02
C LEU A 29 -20.04 2.90 -16.19
N THR A 30 -20.85 3.63 -15.40
CA THR A 30 -20.33 4.71 -14.54
C THR A 30 -19.47 4.16 -13.39
N SER A 31 -19.83 3.00 -12.83
CA SER A 31 -19.02 2.32 -11.80
C SER A 31 -17.67 1.87 -12.36
N VAL A 32 -17.64 1.25 -13.53
CA VAL A 32 -16.38 0.87 -14.20
C VAL A 32 -15.55 2.12 -14.53
N GLY A 33 -16.17 3.16 -15.05
CA GLY A 33 -15.51 4.44 -15.33
C GLY A 33 -14.91 5.07 -14.07
N SER A 34 -15.63 5.02 -12.95
CA SER A 34 -15.17 5.52 -11.65
C SER A 34 -13.93 4.77 -11.16
N ILE A 35 -13.93 3.44 -11.25
CA ILE A 35 -12.76 2.60 -10.86
C ILE A 35 -11.55 2.93 -11.75
N ILE A 36 -11.76 3.09 -13.05
CA ILE A 36 -10.70 3.47 -13.99
C ILE A 36 -10.13 4.85 -13.65
N ALA A 37 -11.00 5.84 -13.38
CA ALA A 37 -10.59 7.18 -12.99
C ALA A 37 -9.77 7.17 -11.70
N LEU A 38 -10.19 6.41 -10.67
CA LEU A 38 -9.43 6.21 -9.43
C LEU A 38 -8.08 5.55 -9.68
N PHE A 39 -8.04 4.52 -10.51
CA PHE A 39 -6.79 3.82 -10.83
C PHE A 39 -5.76 4.77 -11.46
N PHE A 40 -6.15 5.58 -12.43
CA PHE A 40 -5.24 6.56 -13.02
C PHE A 40 -4.87 7.67 -12.06
N SER A 41 -5.81 8.16 -11.24
CA SER A 41 -5.54 9.16 -10.20
C SER A 41 -4.47 8.67 -9.22
N THR A 42 -4.59 7.44 -8.72
CA THR A 42 -3.60 6.86 -7.80
C THR A 42 -2.23 6.68 -8.46
N LYS A 43 -2.18 6.31 -9.74
CA LYS A 43 -0.92 6.21 -10.51
C LYS A 43 -0.23 7.57 -10.68
N ILE A 44 -0.98 8.65 -10.88
CA ILE A 44 -0.45 10.01 -11.04
C ILE A 44 0.03 10.58 -9.71
N ILE A 45 -0.71 10.37 -8.62
CA ILE A 45 -0.35 10.85 -7.27
C ILE A 45 0.90 10.15 -6.75
N GLY A 46 1.10 8.86 -7.11
CA GLY A 46 2.27 8.05 -6.74
C GLY A 46 2.01 7.07 -5.61
N ASN A 47 2.99 6.16 -5.42
CA ASN A 47 2.88 5.01 -4.51
C ASN A 47 3.38 5.37 -3.09
N LYS A 48 2.68 6.24 -2.37
CA LYS A 48 2.94 6.41 -0.93
C LYS A 48 2.28 5.25 -0.18
N GLN A 49 3.01 4.62 0.74
CA GLN A 49 2.41 3.61 1.62
C GLN A 49 1.34 4.28 2.50
N MET A 50 0.22 3.59 2.73
CA MET A 50 -0.87 4.12 3.58
C MET A 50 -0.37 4.50 4.98
N SER A 51 0.64 3.79 5.49
CA SER A 51 1.27 4.08 6.79
C SER A 51 2.12 5.35 6.81
N GLU A 52 2.44 5.91 5.64
CA GLU A 52 3.29 7.11 5.48
C GLU A 52 2.51 8.32 4.95
N LEU A 53 1.20 8.18 4.75
CA LEU A 53 0.35 9.29 4.32
C LEU A 53 0.33 10.39 5.39
N SER A 54 0.53 11.63 4.96
CA SER A 54 0.23 12.78 5.81
C SER A 54 -1.27 12.89 6.05
N MET A 55 -1.68 13.63 7.10
CA MET A 55 -3.10 13.92 7.35
C MET A 55 -3.77 14.55 6.13
N PHE A 56 -3.04 15.40 5.40
CA PHE A 56 -3.51 16.05 4.17
C PHE A 56 -3.76 15.03 3.05
N ASP A 57 -2.82 14.09 2.81
CA ASP A 57 -2.97 13.03 1.82
C ASP A 57 -4.18 12.13 2.14
N TYR A 58 -4.36 11.80 3.43
CA TYR A 58 -5.46 10.96 3.91
C TYR A 58 -6.83 11.59 3.65
N ILE A 59 -7.02 12.87 4.05
CA ILE A 59 -8.28 13.59 3.85
C ILE A 59 -8.60 13.72 2.35
N ASN A 60 -7.60 14.04 1.52
CA ASN A 60 -7.81 14.15 0.08
C ASN A 60 -8.14 12.80 -0.56
N GLY A 61 -7.52 11.71 -0.11
CA GLY A 61 -7.87 10.36 -0.57
C GLY A 61 -9.32 10.01 -0.31
N ILE A 62 -9.85 10.32 0.88
CA ILE A 62 -11.27 10.14 1.23
C ILE A 62 -12.16 11.00 0.32
N THR A 63 -11.79 12.27 0.09
CA THR A 63 -12.55 13.17 -0.76
C THR A 63 -12.64 12.67 -2.20
N ILE A 64 -11.52 12.27 -2.79
CA ILE A 64 -11.47 11.69 -4.15
C ILE A 64 -12.32 10.41 -4.21
N GLY A 65 -12.24 9.55 -3.21
CA GLY A 65 -13.06 8.34 -3.12
C GLY A 65 -14.57 8.64 -3.05
N SER A 66 -14.97 9.67 -2.31
CA SER A 66 -16.36 10.11 -2.20
C SER A 66 -16.89 10.66 -3.54
N ILE A 67 -16.10 11.46 -4.25
CA ILE A 67 -16.45 11.98 -5.59
C ILE A 67 -16.55 10.82 -6.59
N ALA A 68 -15.70 9.82 -6.49
CA ALA A 68 -15.75 8.63 -7.33
C ALA A 68 -17.01 7.78 -7.06
N ALA A 69 -17.46 7.70 -5.80
CA ALA A 69 -18.71 7.04 -5.45
C ALA A 69 -19.92 7.79 -6.02
N GLU A 70 -19.93 9.12 -5.99
CA GLU A 70 -20.95 9.94 -6.64
C GLU A 70 -20.96 9.71 -8.16
N MET A 71 -19.79 9.62 -8.79
CA MET A 71 -19.69 9.29 -10.21
C MET A 71 -20.28 7.92 -10.54
N ALA A 72 -20.05 6.91 -9.71
CA ALA A 72 -20.54 5.56 -9.90
C ALA A 72 -22.08 5.48 -9.89
N THR A 73 -22.73 6.31 -9.07
CA THR A 73 -24.20 6.32 -8.87
C THR A 73 -24.93 7.38 -9.69
N SER A 74 -24.24 8.11 -10.57
CA SER A 74 -24.83 9.18 -11.38
C SER A 74 -25.73 8.62 -12.48
N LEU A 75 -27.05 8.62 -12.25
CA LEU A 75 -28.07 8.17 -13.20
C LEU A 75 -28.47 9.25 -14.22
N ASP A 76 -28.28 10.52 -13.87
CA ASP A 76 -28.72 11.70 -14.68
C ASP A 76 -27.86 11.90 -15.94
N GLY A 77 -26.92 11.03 -16.24
CA GLY A 77 -26.00 11.18 -17.36
C GLY A 77 -24.97 12.30 -17.19
N LYS A 78 -24.89 12.91 -16.01
CA LYS A 78 -23.98 14.02 -15.69
C LYS A 78 -22.68 13.58 -15.05
N PHE A 79 -22.25 12.34 -15.31
CA PHE A 79 -21.01 11.73 -14.76
C PHE A 79 -19.75 12.57 -15.02
N TYR A 80 -19.79 13.47 -16.00
CA TYR A 80 -18.66 14.35 -16.31
C TYR A 80 -18.37 15.40 -15.23
N TYR A 81 -19.33 15.79 -14.38
CA TYR A 81 -19.07 16.70 -13.26
C TYR A 81 -18.16 16.06 -12.20
N PRO A 82 -18.52 14.89 -11.60
CA PRO A 82 -17.62 14.24 -10.66
C PRO A 82 -16.31 13.79 -11.32
N LEU A 83 -16.32 13.38 -12.59
CA LEU A 83 -15.08 13.06 -13.30
C LEU A 83 -14.16 14.29 -13.39
N THR A 84 -14.69 15.46 -13.76
CA THR A 84 -13.92 16.71 -13.79
C THR A 84 -13.36 17.04 -12.40
N ALA A 85 -14.15 16.88 -11.34
CA ALA A 85 -13.69 17.08 -9.98
C ALA A 85 -12.54 16.14 -9.61
N ILE A 86 -12.62 14.84 -9.92
CA ILE A 86 -11.52 13.88 -9.69
C ILE A 86 -10.24 14.34 -10.41
N VAL A 87 -10.34 14.76 -11.68
CA VAL A 87 -9.18 15.24 -12.44
C VAL A 87 -8.57 16.47 -11.78
N ILE A 88 -9.38 17.46 -11.38
CA ILE A 88 -8.89 18.67 -10.69
C ILE A 88 -8.18 18.32 -9.39
N TYR A 89 -8.79 17.49 -8.53
CA TYR A 89 -8.18 17.05 -7.28
C TYR A 89 -6.86 16.31 -7.54
N THR A 90 -6.84 15.41 -8.52
CA THR A 90 -5.63 14.67 -8.89
C THR A 90 -4.49 15.60 -9.34
N VAL A 91 -4.80 16.58 -10.19
CA VAL A 91 -3.81 17.57 -10.68
C VAL A 91 -3.29 18.42 -9.53
N ILE A 92 -4.19 18.91 -8.65
CA ILE A 92 -3.80 19.70 -7.47
C ILE A 92 -2.91 18.88 -6.54
N MET A 93 -3.26 17.63 -6.25
CA MET A 93 -2.46 16.75 -5.39
C MET A 93 -1.09 16.46 -5.99
N TRP A 94 -1.02 16.15 -7.27
CA TRP A 94 0.23 15.98 -7.98
C TRP A 94 1.09 17.25 -7.93
N PHE A 95 0.49 18.42 -8.18
CA PHE A 95 1.19 19.70 -8.14
C PHE A 95 1.73 20.05 -6.75
N ILE A 96 0.94 19.82 -5.69
CA ILE A 96 1.38 20.00 -4.30
C ILE A 96 2.54 19.04 -3.99
N SER A 97 2.45 17.77 -4.41
CA SER A 97 3.51 16.79 -4.25
C SER A 97 4.81 17.24 -4.93
N TYR A 98 4.70 17.74 -6.17
CA TYR A 98 5.85 18.30 -6.90
C TYR A 98 6.46 19.53 -6.19
N LEU A 99 5.64 20.47 -5.73
CA LEU A 99 6.11 21.64 -5.01
C LEU A 99 6.79 21.30 -3.67
N THR A 100 6.22 20.34 -2.94
CA THR A 100 6.77 19.90 -1.65
C THR A 100 8.07 19.13 -1.80
N GLU A 101 8.28 18.45 -2.94
CA GLU A 101 9.57 17.83 -3.27
C GLU A 101 10.67 18.90 -3.46
N LYS A 102 10.37 19.96 -4.16
CA LYS A 102 11.35 20.99 -4.53
C LYS A 102 11.58 22.05 -3.43
N ASN A 103 10.63 22.26 -2.53
CA ASN A 103 10.68 23.35 -1.55
C ASN A 103 10.42 22.88 -0.12
N ILE A 104 11.44 22.96 0.73
CA ILE A 104 11.37 22.50 2.12
C ILE A 104 10.39 23.33 2.98
N LYS A 105 10.17 24.62 2.66
CA LYS A 105 9.20 25.46 3.38
C LYS A 105 7.76 25.02 3.06
N LEU A 106 7.48 24.75 1.78
CA LEU A 106 6.18 24.22 1.35
C LEU A 106 5.94 22.82 1.90
N ARG A 107 6.97 21.97 1.90
CA ARG A 107 6.88 20.65 2.54
C ARG A 107 6.46 20.76 4.00
N ARG A 108 7.13 21.60 4.79
CA ARG A 108 6.79 21.83 6.21
C ARG A 108 5.39 22.40 6.42
N PHE A 109 4.89 23.18 5.45
CA PHE A 109 3.55 23.73 5.51
C PHE A 109 2.47 22.67 5.24
N PHE A 110 2.62 21.88 4.17
CA PHE A 110 1.59 20.91 3.77
C PHE A 110 1.66 19.58 4.54
N THR A 111 2.86 19.05 4.78
CA THR A 111 3.04 17.76 5.46
C THR A 111 3.36 17.88 6.94
N GLY A 112 3.69 19.08 7.42
CA GLY A 112 4.10 19.29 8.80
C GLY A 112 5.59 19.03 9.02
N ARG A 113 5.98 18.89 10.29
CA ARG A 113 7.34 18.57 10.72
C ARG A 113 7.29 17.58 11.88
N SER A 114 8.32 16.74 11.99
CA SER A 114 8.48 15.89 13.17
C SER A 114 8.77 16.74 14.42
N ILE A 115 8.25 16.30 15.57
CA ILE A 115 8.31 17.01 16.85
C ILE A 115 8.94 16.08 17.89
N ILE A 116 10.01 16.52 18.54
CA ILE A 116 10.66 15.77 19.62
C ILE A 116 9.76 15.83 20.86
N LEU A 117 9.24 14.69 21.30
CA LEU A 117 8.44 14.57 22.51
C LEU A 117 9.29 14.28 23.75
N MET A 118 10.36 13.50 23.56
CA MET A 118 11.31 13.11 24.59
C MET A 118 12.72 13.07 24.01
N GLN A 119 13.73 13.49 24.77
CA GLN A 119 15.14 13.42 24.39
C GLN A 119 16.05 13.37 25.62
N GLY A 120 17.03 12.47 25.62
CA GLY A 120 17.94 12.28 26.75
C GLY A 120 17.21 11.93 28.06
N GLY A 121 16.09 11.21 27.96
CA GLY A 121 15.24 10.86 29.11
C GLY A 121 14.35 12.01 29.63
N LYS A 122 14.35 13.19 28.98
CA LYS A 122 13.51 14.35 29.37
C LYS A 122 12.29 14.47 28.47
N ILE A 123 11.10 14.59 29.08
CA ILE A 123 9.84 14.78 28.37
C ILE A 123 9.57 16.28 28.20
N TYR A 124 9.25 16.71 26.97
CA TYR A 124 8.96 18.10 26.61
C TYR A 124 7.47 18.38 26.61
N GLN A 125 6.89 18.69 27.78
CA GLN A 125 5.45 18.96 27.94
C GLN A 125 4.90 20.00 26.92
N LYS A 126 5.70 21.03 26.61
CA LYS A 126 5.32 22.06 25.62
C LYS A 126 5.07 21.44 24.24
N ASN A 127 5.85 20.46 23.85
CA ASN A 127 5.74 19.79 22.56
C ASN A 127 4.51 18.86 22.50
N PHE A 128 4.15 18.22 23.62
CA PHE A 128 2.88 17.49 23.75
C PHE A 128 1.68 18.41 23.55
N LYS A 129 1.65 19.56 24.21
CA LYS A 129 0.58 20.56 24.02
C LYS A 129 0.49 21.07 22.59
N THR A 130 1.63 21.36 21.95
CA THR A 130 1.66 21.86 20.56
C THR A 130 1.19 20.81 19.56
N SER A 131 1.53 19.56 19.78
CA SER A 131 1.13 18.42 18.91
C SER A 131 -0.25 17.86 19.24
N LYS A 132 -0.88 18.33 20.33
CA LYS A 132 -2.20 17.84 20.79
C LYS A 132 -2.23 16.33 21.07
N ILE A 133 -1.11 15.77 21.49
CA ILE A 133 -1.01 14.37 21.90
C ILE A 133 -1.17 14.29 23.42
N ASP A 134 -2.03 13.38 23.86
CA ASP A 134 -2.18 13.04 25.27
C ASP A 134 -1.02 12.17 25.74
N ILE A 135 -0.64 12.31 27.03
CA ILE A 135 0.41 11.50 27.63
C ILE A 135 0.02 10.02 27.68
N ASN A 136 -1.26 9.69 27.81
CA ASN A 136 -1.72 8.31 27.81
C ASN A 136 -1.56 7.67 26.43
N ASP A 137 -1.85 8.41 25.34
CA ASP A 137 -1.62 7.97 23.98
C ASP A 137 -0.13 7.69 23.74
N PHE A 138 0.74 8.57 24.23
CA PHE A 138 2.18 8.37 24.20
C PHE A 138 2.60 7.08 24.91
N LEU A 139 2.11 6.85 26.13
CA LEU A 139 2.41 5.63 26.87
C LEU A 139 1.89 4.36 26.20
N VAL A 140 0.74 4.43 25.51
CA VAL A 140 0.23 3.34 24.68
C VAL A 140 1.19 3.06 23.53
N GLN A 141 1.65 4.11 22.84
CA GLN A 141 2.63 3.96 21.75
C GLN A 141 3.97 3.40 22.24
N CYS A 142 4.45 3.79 23.42
CA CYS A 142 5.62 3.16 24.04
C CYS A 142 5.42 1.64 24.16
N ARG A 143 4.34 1.19 24.75
CA ARG A 143 4.05 -0.24 24.97
C ARG A 143 3.88 -1.02 23.66
N ILE A 144 3.22 -0.45 22.65
CA ILE A 144 3.08 -1.07 21.32
C ILE A 144 4.44 -1.28 20.67
N ASN A 145 5.40 -0.38 20.90
CA ASN A 145 6.77 -0.48 20.38
C ASN A 145 7.73 -1.24 21.33
N GLY A 146 7.21 -1.91 22.36
CA GLY A 146 7.98 -2.78 23.26
C GLY A 146 8.61 -2.06 24.46
N PHE A 147 8.35 -0.77 24.65
CA PHE A 147 8.88 0.00 25.78
C PHE A 147 7.86 0.06 26.91
N PHE A 148 8.01 -0.79 27.93
CA PHE A 148 7.14 -0.82 29.11
C PHE A 148 7.62 0.13 30.20
N THR A 149 8.87 0.58 30.15
CA THR A 149 9.42 1.64 31.00
C THR A 149 9.98 2.79 30.16
N LEU A 150 9.77 4.01 30.59
CA LEU A 150 10.32 5.20 29.92
C LEU A 150 11.84 5.30 30.11
N ASP A 151 12.39 4.59 31.11
CA ASP A 151 13.84 4.57 31.35
C ASP A 151 14.61 3.89 30.22
N ASP A 152 13.97 3.06 29.40
CA ASP A 152 14.57 2.41 28.25
C ASP A 152 14.60 3.30 27.01
N VAL A 153 13.84 4.40 26.98
CA VAL A 153 13.75 5.33 25.87
C VAL A 153 14.73 6.47 26.05
N ASP A 154 15.58 6.73 25.06
CA ASP A 154 16.40 7.93 24.98
C ASP A 154 15.65 9.06 24.31
N THR A 155 15.14 8.83 23.09
CA THR A 155 14.47 9.84 22.28
C THR A 155 13.17 9.29 21.71
N ALA A 156 12.11 10.10 21.73
CA ALA A 156 10.84 9.83 21.10
C ALA A 156 10.44 11.01 20.21
N ILE A 157 10.14 10.75 18.94
CA ILE A 157 9.83 11.75 17.92
C ILE A 157 8.44 11.45 17.35
N LEU A 158 7.55 12.43 17.43
CA LEU A 158 6.29 12.40 16.70
C LEU A 158 6.55 12.69 15.23
N GLU A 159 6.21 11.78 14.36
CA GLU A 159 6.36 11.91 12.92
C GLU A 159 5.18 12.65 12.28
N GLN A 160 5.35 13.05 11.02
CA GLN A 160 4.33 13.80 10.26
C GLN A 160 3.04 13.01 9.99
N ASN A 161 3.13 11.67 10.03
CA ASN A 161 1.99 10.76 9.88
C ASN A 161 1.28 10.42 11.21
N GLY A 162 1.69 11.07 12.31
CA GLY A 162 1.12 10.85 13.64
C GLY A 162 1.69 9.65 14.39
N LYS A 163 2.59 8.85 13.81
CA LYS A 163 3.31 7.78 14.52
C LYS A 163 4.42 8.34 15.38
N ILE A 164 4.86 7.57 16.36
CA ILE A 164 5.98 7.94 17.21
C ILE A 164 7.14 6.98 16.92
N SER A 165 8.29 7.55 16.57
CA SER A 165 9.55 6.84 16.42
C SER A 165 10.31 6.88 17.74
N PHE A 166 10.90 5.74 18.14
CA PHE A 166 11.62 5.60 19.39
C PHE A 166 13.07 5.23 19.13
N LEU A 167 13.99 5.95 19.79
CA LEU A 167 15.39 5.58 19.91
C LEU A 167 15.60 5.02 21.34
N PRO A 168 15.90 3.73 21.51
CA PRO A 168 16.21 3.18 22.83
C PRO A 168 17.55 3.64 23.35
N LYS A 169 17.71 3.63 24.66
CA LYS A 169 19.04 3.73 25.29
C LYS A 169 19.92 2.53 24.90
N VAL A 170 21.22 2.71 24.95
CA VAL A 170 22.18 1.66 24.52
C VAL A 170 21.96 0.33 25.24
N GLN A 171 21.64 0.35 26.54
CA GLN A 171 21.38 -0.83 27.34
C GLN A 171 20.03 -1.51 27.05
N ALA A 172 19.10 -0.81 26.39
CA ALA A 172 17.76 -1.32 26.07
C ALA A 172 17.56 -1.68 24.60
N ARG A 173 18.57 -1.43 23.74
CA ARG A 173 18.51 -1.83 22.33
C ARG A 173 19.00 -3.27 22.11
N PRO A 174 18.55 -3.94 21.04
CA PRO A 174 19.11 -5.22 20.66
C PRO A 174 20.63 -5.13 20.42
N VAL A 175 21.35 -6.16 20.86
CA VAL A 175 22.79 -6.31 20.60
C VAL A 175 22.99 -6.53 19.10
N ASN A 176 23.94 -5.84 18.51
CA ASN A 176 24.30 -6.02 17.10
C ASN A 176 25.69 -6.69 16.95
N VAL A 177 26.04 -7.04 15.71
CA VAL A 177 27.28 -7.74 15.36
C VAL A 177 28.53 -6.95 15.80
N GLN A 178 28.48 -5.62 15.74
CA GLN A 178 29.59 -4.76 16.18
C GLN A 178 29.78 -4.79 17.70
N ASP A 179 28.67 -4.82 18.46
CA ASP A 179 28.74 -4.88 19.93
C ASP A 179 29.43 -6.17 20.41
N MET A 180 29.31 -7.23 19.60
CA MET A 180 29.90 -8.55 19.88
C MET A 180 31.31 -8.70 19.28
N ASN A 181 31.87 -7.68 18.61
CA ASN A 181 33.14 -7.74 17.87
C ASN A 181 33.22 -8.89 16.85
N ILE A 182 32.07 -9.26 16.25
CA ILE A 182 32.02 -10.31 15.23
C ILE A 182 32.18 -9.65 13.86
N THR A 183 33.12 -10.18 13.06
CA THR A 183 33.25 -9.81 11.66
C THR A 183 32.27 -10.63 10.82
N ALA A 184 31.21 -9.99 10.35
CA ALA A 184 30.23 -10.61 9.45
C ALA A 184 30.39 -10.05 8.04
N LYS A 185 30.24 -10.93 7.05
CA LYS A 185 30.17 -10.51 5.64
C LYS A 185 28.79 -9.96 5.33
N GLN A 186 28.75 -8.85 4.61
CA GLN A 186 27.48 -8.27 4.15
C GLN A 186 26.79 -9.23 3.17
N GLU A 187 25.58 -9.65 3.50
CA GLU A 187 24.71 -10.40 2.58
C GLU A 187 24.16 -9.47 1.51
N LYS A 188 24.00 -10.00 0.30
CA LYS A 188 23.33 -9.29 -0.81
C LYS A 188 21.92 -9.79 -1.01
N LEU A 189 21.16 -9.05 -1.79
CA LEU A 189 19.78 -9.41 -2.13
C LEU A 189 19.74 -10.68 -2.97
N SER A 190 18.83 -11.59 -2.63
CA SER A 190 18.49 -12.72 -3.49
C SER A 190 17.56 -12.29 -4.60
N PHE A 191 17.76 -12.80 -5.81
CA PHE A 191 16.95 -12.50 -6.97
C PHE A 191 15.90 -13.59 -7.20
N THR A 192 14.64 -13.23 -7.36
CA THR A 192 13.60 -14.16 -7.80
C THR A 192 13.81 -14.46 -9.27
N VAL A 193 14.29 -15.67 -9.59
CA VAL A 193 14.61 -16.09 -10.97
C VAL A 193 13.52 -16.93 -11.61
N VAL A 194 12.63 -17.54 -10.80
CA VAL A 194 11.37 -18.17 -11.26
C VAL A 194 10.25 -17.73 -10.35
N LEU A 195 9.10 -17.39 -10.93
CA LEU A 195 7.88 -17.07 -10.23
C LEU A 195 6.70 -17.75 -10.93
N ASP A 196 5.97 -18.57 -10.20
CA ASP A 196 4.78 -19.32 -10.68
C ASP A 196 5.02 -20.09 -12.00
N GLY A 197 6.19 -20.70 -12.14
CA GLY A 197 6.58 -21.45 -13.34
C GLY A 197 7.09 -20.61 -14.51
N HIS A 198 7.23 -19.29 -14.31
CA HIS A 198 7.76 -18.37 -15.33
C HIS A 198 9.17 -17.91 -14.96
N ILE A 199 10.07 -17.96 -15.92
CA ILE A 199 11.44 -17.49 -15.75
C ILE A 199 11.46 -15.96 -15.78
N MET A 200 12.00 -15.33 -14.74
CA MET A 200 12.24 -13.89 -14.66
C MET A 200 13.57 -13.57 -15.35
N GLU A 201 13.55 -13.41 -16.67
CA GLU A 201 14.77 -13.32 -17.49
C GLU A 201 15.68 -12.15 -17.11
N GLU A 202 15.10 -11.00 -16.76
CA GLU A 202 15.85 -9.82 -16.30
C GLU A 202 16.56 -10.11 -14.98
N ASN A 203 15.85 -10.67 -14.00
CA ASN A 203 16.41 -11.01 -12.69
C ASN A 203 17.51 -12.08 -12.82
N LEU A 204 17.32 -13.04 -13.72
CA LEU A 204 18.31 -14.07 -14.01
C LEU A 204 19.60 -13.46 -14.59
N LYS A 205 19.49 -12.47 -15.48
CA LYS A 205 20.63 -11.71 -15.98
C LYS A 205 21.29 -10.87 -14.88
N PHE A 206 20.52 -10.22 -14.01
CA PHE A 206 21.04 -9.45 -12.88
C PHE A 206 21.80 -10.32 -11.86
N SER A 207 21.39 -11.57 -11.67
CA SER A 207 22.16 -12.54 -10.85
C SER A 207 23.45 -13.03 -11.52
N GLY A 208 23.75 -12.58 -12.75
CA GLY A 208 24.91 -13.02 -13.51
C GLY A 208 24.74 -14.39 -14.18
N ASN A 209 23.53 -14.95 -14.16
CA ASN A 209 23.21 -16.28 -14.63
C ASN A 209 22.39 -16.28 -15.93
N ASN A 210 22.27 -17.44 -16.55
CA ASN A 210 21.49 -17.62 -17.76
C ASN A 210 20.53 -18.83 -17.63
N LYS A 211 19.65 -18.96 -18.61
CA LYS A 211 18.64 -20.03 -18.64
C LYS A 211 19.25 -21.43 -18.54
N LYS A 212 20.40 -21.67 -19.20
CA LYS A 212 21.09 -22.96 -19.14
C LYS A 212 21.60 -23.28 -17.74
N TRP A 213 22.12 -22.27 -17.02
CA TRP A 213 22.50 -22.43 -15.63
C TRP A 213 21.30 -22.80 -14.76
N LEU A 214 20.17 -22.07 -14.91
CA LEU A 214 18.94 -22.33 -14.18
C LEU A 214 18.42 -23.76 -14.40
N GLU A 215 18.38 -24.20 -15.67
CA GLU A 215 17.95 -25.56 -16.03
C GLU A 215 18.85 -26.62 -15.39
N ASN A 216 20.16 -26.41 -15.38
CA ASN A 216 21.11 -27.30 -14.73
C ASN A 216 20.90 -27.36 -13.20
N GLU A 217 20.69 -26.22 -12.55
CA GLU A 217 20.45 -26.17 -11.10
C GLU A 217 19.12 -26.84 -10.71
N LEU A 218 18.07 -26.68 -11.52
CA LEU A 218 16.80 -27.36 -11.33
C LEU A 218 16.95 -28.88 -11.49
N GLN A 219 17.72 -29.34 -12.49
CA GLN A 219 18.00 -30.77 -12.68
C GLN A 219 18.77 -31.38 -11.50
N LYS A 220 19.76 -30.68 -10.95
CA LYS A 220 20.49 -31.13 -9.74
C LYS A 220 19.53 -31.35 -8.56
N GLN A 221 18.48 -30.53 -8.47
CA GLN A 221 17.46 -30.63 -7.43
C GLN A 221 16.29 -31.58 -7.81
N LYS A 222 16.46 -32.38 -8.89
CA LYS A 222 15.45 -33.33 -9.41
C LYS A 222 14.13 -32.66 -9.79
N ILE A 223 14.21 -31.48 -10.37
CA ILE A 223 13.05 -30.73 -10.92
C ILE A 223 13.19 -30.73 -12.44
N GLY A 224 12.31 -31.47 -13.11
CA GLY A 224 12.36 -31.65 -14.55
C GLY A 224 11.76 -30.51 -15.35
N ASN A 225 10.85 -29.72 -14.77
CA ASN A 225 10.15 -28.66 -15.47
C ASN A 225 10.05 -27.39 -14.61
N VAL A 226 10.38 -26.24 -15.19
CA VAL A 226 10.22 -24.93 -14.57
C VAL A 226 8.77 -24.66 -14.16
N LYS A 227 7.80 -25.21 -14.90
CA LYS A 227 6.36 -25.04 -14.62
C LYS A 227 5.95 -25.61 -13.25
N ASP A 228 6.71 -26.56 -12.72
CA ASP A 228 6.47 -27.18 -11.41
C ASP A 228 7.04 -26.34 -10.25
N VAL A 229 7.75 -25.26 -10.57
CA VAL A 229 8.35 -24.35 -9.59
C VAL A 229 7.36 -23.24 -9.24
N PHE A 230 7.06 -23.09 -7.94
CA PHE A 230 6.28 -21.95 -7.45
C PHE A 230 7.14 -20.70 -7.36
N ILE A 231 8.30 -20.80 -6.68
CA ILE A 231 9.29 -19.73 -6.61
C ILE A 231 10.71 -20.32 -6.57
N ALA A 232 11.64 -19.68 -7.27
CA ALA A 232 13.06 -19.96 -7.13
C ALA A 232 13.83 -18.66 -6.90
N LEU A 233 14.73 -18.68 -5.91
CA LEU A 233 15.55 -17.57 -5.48
C LEU A 233 17.02 -17.91 -5.70
N CYS A 234 17.77 -16.99 -6.30
CA CYS A 234 19.23 -17.08 -6.46
C CYS A 234 19.88 -16.07 -5.52
N ASP A 235 20.78 -16.54 -4.64
CA ASP A 235 21.56 -15.67 -3.76
C ASP A 235 22.85 -15.16 -4.42
N ASP A 236 23.65 -14.37 -3.69
CA ASP A 236 24.92 -13.81 -4.16
C ASP A 236 26.07 -14.83 -4.24
N ASN A 237 25.87 -16.03 -3.73
CA ASN A 237 26.80 -17.15 -3.85
C ASN A 237 26.42 -18.10 -5.00
N ASN A 238 25.46 -17.69 -5.85
CA ASN A 238 24.87 -18.51 -6.91
C ASN A 238 24.20 -19.80 -6.39
N THR A 239 23.69 -19.78 -5.15
CA THR A 239 22.88 -20.87 -4.62
C THR A 239 21.42 -20.68 -5.02
N LEU A 240 20.83 -21.72 -5.61
CA LEU A 240 19.43 -21.70 -6.02
C LEU A 240 18.56 -22.39 -4.98
N SER A 241 17.70 -21.63 -4.31
CA SER A 241 16.65 -22.14 -3.42
C SER A 241 15.35 -22.29 -4.21
N VAL A 242 14.78 -23.51 -4.27
CA VAL A 242 13.61 -23.82 -5.08
C VAL A 242 12.47 -24.35 -4.22
N TYR A 243 11.29 -23.77 -4.42
CA TYR A 243 10.03 -24.21 -3.80
C TYR A 243 9.09 -24.66 -4.91
N LYS A 244 8.68 -25.92 -4.87
CA LYS A 244 7.77 -26.52 -5.85
C LYS A 244 6.34 -26.09 -5.61
N LYS A 245 5.53 -26.11 -6.66
CA LYS A 245 4.07 -26.04 -6.54
C LYS A 245 3.58 -27.29 -5.79
N THR A 246 2.68 -27.09 -4.84
CA THR A 246 1.97 -28.17 -4.15
C THR A 246 0.53 -27.76 -3.97
N ASP A 247 -0.37 -28.70 -4.19
CA ASP A 247 -1.80 -28.57 -3.89
C ASP A 247 -2.13 -29.04 -2.47
N ASP A 248 -1.12 -29.55 -1.74
CA ASP A 248 -1.30 -30.07 -0.38
C ASP A 248 -1.47 -28.91 0.62
N SER A 249 -2.52 -28.98 1.42
CA SER A 249 -2.68 -28.18 2.62
C SER A 249 -1.93 -28.80 3.80
N PRO A 250 -1.46 -28.01 4.79
CA PRO A 250 -0.91 -28.55 6.02
C PRO A 250 -1.89 -29.50 6.68
N LYS A 251 -1.47 -30.74 6.97
CA LYS A 251 -2.36 -31.76 7.55
C LYS A 251 -2.92 -31.38 8.92
N ASN A 252 -2.27 -30.47 9.63
CA ASN A 252 -2.69 -29.90 10.91
C ASN A 252 -2.48 -28.40 10.83
N ASP A 253 -3.44 -27.67 10.24
CA ASP A 253 -3.45 -26.22 10.25
C ASP A 253 -4.10 -25.73 11.55
N PRO A 254 -3.33 -25.19 12.51
CA PRO A 254 -3.88 -24.69 13.77
C PRO A 254 -4.72 -23.40 13.60
N PHE A 255 -4.81 -22.86 12.38
CA PHE A 255 -5.53 -21.63 12.06
C PHE A 255 -6.82 -21.89 11.23
N GLN A 256 -7.16 -23.14 10.98
CA GLN A 256 -8.47 -23.56 10.41
C GLN A 256 -9.44 -24.02 11.49
#